data_b30a045772171bc872bd5f59f751cf0e
#
_entry.id   b30a045772171bc872bd5f59f751cf0e
#
_cell.length_a   1.000
_cell.length_b   1.000
_cell.length_c   1.000
_cell.angle_alpha   90.00
_cell.angle_beta   90.00
_cell.angle_gamma   90.00
#
_symmetry.space_group_name_H-M   'P 1'
#
loop_
_entity.id
_entity.type
_entity.pdbx_description
1 polymer ?
#
loop_
_entity_poly.entity_id
_entity_poly.type
_entity_poly.pdbx_seq_one_letter_code
_entity_poly.pdbx_strand_id
1 'polypeptide(L)'
;VYPPGKTSRIKALHNHNQSSDRLTSGLRAAVNLTDIPYSEIKRGAVLARPEYLIPVLTLEIILEYSSRFDSDSKPLKTNTIVRIHHGTANTEARIILLDTKKIIPGQRALAQLRLSNPISIWLGDRILIRNWQGNKTLAGGFVLNIGNEKKQITESTKKTLKIRTRFPDSAIIWAYAQ
;
A
#
# COMPACT_ATOMS: atom_id res chain seq x y z
N VAL A 1 7.64 15.05 3.39
CA VAL A 1 8.20 13.73 3.08
C VAL A 1 7.62 12.70 4.01
N TYR A 2 6.98 11.68 3.49
CA TYR A 2 6.35 10.58 4.24
C TYR A 2 7.08 9.27 3.95
N PRO A 3 7.13 8.31 4.90
CA PRO A 3 6.44 8.23 6.19
C PRO A 3 6.97 9.13 7.31
N PRO A 4 8.21 9.66 7.35
CA PRO A 4 8.69 10.33 8.57
C PRO A 4 7.91 11.61 8.94
N GLY A 5 7.04 12.12 8.07
CA GLY A 5 6.24 13.32 8.33
C GLY A 5 7.05 14.62 8.31
N LYS A 6 8.24 14.63 7.72
CA LYS A 6 9.10 15.81 7.67
C LYS A 6 8.63 16.81 6.60
N THR A 7 8.57 18.06 6.96
CA THR A 7 8.28 19.18 6.04
C THR A 7 9.59 19.79 5.54
N SER A 8 9.65 20.13 4.26
CA SER A 8 10.78 20.81 3.63
C SER A 8 10.29 21.69 2.49
N ARG A 9 11.06 22.74 2.19
CA ARG A 9 10.83 23.58 1.03
C ARG A 9 11.50 22.97 -0.19
N ILE A 10 10.82 23.00 -1.33
CA ILE A 10 11.41 22.62 -2.62
C ILE A 10 12.28 23.78 -3.09
N LYS A 11 13.57 23.54 -3.27
CA LYS A 11 14.54 24.52 -3.75
C LYS A 11 14.60 24.57 -5.27
N ALA A 12 14.52 23.40 -5.93
CA ALA A 12 14.57 23.30 -7.38
C ALA A 12 13.87 22.04 -7.89
N LEU A 13 13.34 22.11 -9.08
CA LEU A 13 12.76 21.01 -9.82
C LEU A 13 13.53 20.80 -11.12
N HIS A 14 13.81 19.55 -11.47
CA HIS A 14 14.45 19.19 -12.73
C HIS A 14 13.72 18.04 -13.41
N ASN A 15 13.60 18.11 -14.73
CA ASN A 15 13.12 17.05 -15.59
C ASN A 15 14.14 16.85 -16.72
N HIS A 16 14.63 15.62 -16.91
CA HIS A 16 15.66 15.29 -17.91
C HIS A 16 16.87 16.24 -17.88
N ASN A 17 17.39 16.55 -16.69
CA ASN A 17 18.51 17.48 -16.43
C ASN A 17 18.23 18.95 -16.80
N GLN A 18 17.00 19.31 -17.13
CA GLN A 18 16.59 20.69 -17.36
C GLN A 18 15.85 21.22 -16.12
N SER A 19 16.20 22.44 -15.72
CA SER A 19 15.49 23.15 -14.65
C SER A 19 14.07 23.48 -15.10
N SER A 20 13.11 23.39 -14.18
CA SER A 20 11.70 23.69 -14.46
C SER A 20 11.02 24.26 -13.22
N ASP A 21 10.20 25.28 -13.41
CA ASP A 21 9.41 25.86 -12.33
C ASP A 21 8.14 25.04 -12.04
N ARG A 22 7.75 24.17 -12.97
CA ARG A 22 6.54 23.36 -12.89
C ARG A 22 6.74 21.99 -13.53
N LEU A 23 6.20 20.98 -12.89
CA LEU A 23 6.13 19.61 -13.41
C LEU A 23 4.68 19.16 -13.52
N THR A 24 4.38 18.41 -14.58
CA THR A 24 3.07 17.80 -14.80
C THR A 24 3.08 16.33 -14.38
N SER A 25 1.90 15.79 -14.12
CA SER A 25 1.73 14.36 -13.78
C SER A 25 2.30 13.47 -14.90
N GLY A 26 2.89 12.33 -14.51
CA GLY A 26 3.48 11.35 -15.42
C GLY A 26 4.96 11.59 -15.76
N LEU A 27 5.54 12.72 -15.35
CA LEU A 27 6.95 13.02 -15.60
C LEU A 27 7.85 12.42 -14.50
N ARG A 28 9.05 12.02 -14.90
CA ARG A 28 10.14 11.72 -13.97
C ARG A 28 10.76 13.04 -13.50
N ALA A 29 10.79 13.25 -12.19
CA ALA A 29 11.29 14.48 -11.60
C ALA A 29 12.47 14.24 -10.66
N ALA A 30 13.43 15.15 -10.68
CA ALA A 30 14.37 15.33 -9.57
C ALA A 30 13.93 16.55 -8.76
N VAL A 31 13.77 16.37 -7.45
CA VAL A 31 13.31 17.39 -6.52
C VAL A 31 14.41 17.67 -5.51
N ASN A 32 14.87 18.92 -5.44
CA ASN A 32 15.85 19.34 -4.45
C ASN A 32 15.12 19.92 -3.23
N LEU A 33 15.35 19.32 -2.06
CA LEU A 33 14.79 19.74 -0.76
C LEU A 33 15.83 20.49 0.05
N THR A 34 15.44 21.56 0.76
CA THR A 34 16.39 22.42 1.49
C THR A 34 16.86 21.79 2.79
N ASP A 35 15.96 21.17 3.55
CA ASP A 35 16.16 20.92 4.98
C ASP A 35 16.22 19.42 5.31
N ILE A 36 16.20 18.55 4.30
CA ILE A 36 16.23 17.11 4.48
C ILE A 36 17.42 16.52 3.70
N PRO A 37 18.45 16.01 4.38
CA PRO A 37 19.57 15.35 3.71
C PRO A 37 19.10 14.13 2.92
N TYR A 38 19.72 13.87 1.78
CA TYR A 38 19.39 12.72 0.92
C TYR A 38 19.47 11.39 1.68
N SER A 39 20.40 11.24 2.62
CA SER A 39 20.58 10.04 3.46
C SER A 39 19.35 9.70 4.33
N GLU A 40 18.50 10.66 4.61
CA GLU A 40 17.26 10.47 5.37
C GLU A 40 16.07 10.07 4.51
N ILE A 41 16.17 10.26 3.18
CA ILE A 41 15.09 9.92 2.24
C ILE A 41 15.28 8.47 1.80
N LYS A 42 14.56 7.57 2.45
CA LYS A 42 14.61 6.15 2.14
C LYS A 42 13.76 5.82 0.92
N ARG A 43 14.10 4.72 0.24
CA ARG A 43 13.26 4.16 -0.82
C ARG A 43 11.84 3.93 -0.30
N GLY A 44 10.84 4.33 -1.07
CA GLY A 44 9.43 4.28 -0.67
C GLY A 44 8.92 5.59 -0.07
N ALA A 45 9.79 6.59 0.11
CA ALA A 45 9.35 7.91 0.51
C ALA A 45 8.46 8.55 -0.55
N VAL A 46 7.44 9.28 -0.11
CA VAL A 46 6.48 10.01 -0.93
C VAL A 46 6.54 11.49 -0.56
N LEU A 47 6.55 12.35 -1.58
CA LEU A 47 6.37 13.78 -1.39
C LEU A 47 4.88 14.12 -1.54
N ALA A 48 4.32 14.76 -0.54
CA ALA A 48 2.94 15.24 -0.57
C ALA A 48 2.85 16.58 0.17
N ARG A 49 1.71 17.25 0.07
CA ARG A 49 1.41 18.42 0.91
C ARG A 49 1.46 18.03 2.38
N PRO A 50 1.79 18.97 3.29
CA PRO A 50 1.64 18.72 4.72
C PRO A 50 0.24 18.19 5.06
N GLU A 51 0.18 17.26 5.99
CA GLU A 51 -1.08 16.64 6.49
C GLU A 51 -1.90 15.84 5.46
N TYR A 52 -1.42 15.73 4.21
CA TYR A 52 -2.14 15.05 3.14
C TYR A 52 -2.05 13.51 3.22
N LEU A 53 -0.99 12.97 3.77
CA LEU A 53 -0.78 11.53 3.95
C LEU A 53 -0.53 11.19 5.41
N ILE A 54 -1.10 10.08 5.84
CA ILE A 54 -0.85 9.50 7.16
C ILE A 54 -0.12 8.17 6.94
N PRO A 55 1.08 7.97 7.53
CA PRO A 55 1.72 6.67 7.50
C PRO A 55 0.90 5.64 8.26
N VAL A 56 0.71 4.46 7.68
CA VAL A 56 -0.18 3.42 8.23
C VAL A 56 0.55 2.10 8.44
N LEU A 57 0.10 1.35 9.44
CA LEU A 57 0.63 0.04 9.84
C LEU A 57 -0.34 -1.11 9.57
N THR A 58 -1.60 -0.81 9.23
CA THR A 58 -2.59 -1.83 8.89
C THR A 58 -3.35 -1.44 7.63
N LEU A 59 -3.62 -2.41 6.79
CA LEU A 59 -4.41 -2.27 5.58
C LEU A 59 -5.47 -3.37 5.56
N GLU A 60 -6.72 -3.03 5.32
CA GLU A 60 -7.75 -3.98 4.91
C GLU A 60 -7.83 -3.96 3.38
N ILE A 61 -7.73 -5.13 2.78
CA ILE A 61 -7.64 -5.30 1.33
C ILE A 61 -8.60 -6.37 0.82
N ILE A 62 -9.00 -6.25 -0.43
CA ILE A 62 -9.39 -7.43 -1.19
C ILE A 62 -8.14 -8.02 -1.82
N LEU A 63 -7.82 -9.25 -1.45
CA LEU A 63 -6.66 -9.98 -1.92
C LEU A 63 -7.10 -10.96 -3.00
N GLU A 64 -6.37 -11.01 -4.11
CA GLU A 64 -6.52 -12.01 -5.17
C GLU A 64 -5.24 -12.84 -5.28
N TYR A 65 -5.33 -14.13 -4.98
CA TYR A 65 -4.21 -15.04 -5.16
C TYR A 65 -4.08 -15.37 -6.64
N SER A 66 -2.94 -15.08 -7.23
CA SER A 66 -2.73 -15.24 -8.67
C SER A 66 -2.93 -16.69 -9.12
N SER A 67 -3.72 -16.89 -10.18
CA SER A 67 -3.91 -18.18 -10.84
C SER A 67 -2.78 -18.55 -11.80
N ARG A 68 -1.82 -17.63 -12.05
CA ARG A 68 -0.69 -17.84 -12.97
C ARG A 68 0.43 -18.71 -12.39
N PHE A 69 0.28 -19.20 -11.18
CA PHE A 69 1.25 -20.08 -10.53
C PHE A 69 0.82 -21.53 -10.66
N ASP A 70 1.81 -22.39 -10.80
CA ASP A 70 1.66 -23.83 -10.98
C ASP A 70 0.67 -24.46 -9.99
N SER A 71 0.05 -25.57 -10.42
CA SER A 71 -0.84 -26.41 -9.62
C SER A 71 -0.29 -26.79 -8.25
N ASP A 72 1.03 -26.79 -8.09
CA ASP A 72 1.75 -27.09 -6.85
C ASP A 72 1.89 -25.91 -5.89
N SER A 73 1.27 -24.75 -6.19
CA SER A 73 1.33 -23.59 -5.30
C SER A 73 0.58 -23.88 -4.01
N LYS A 74 1.31 -23.80 -2.89
CA LYS A 74 0.76 -24.04 -1.55
C LYS A 74 -0.34 -23.03 -1.24
N PRO A 75 -1.42 -23.45 -0.57
CA PRO A 75 -2.45 -22.51 -0.11
C PRO A 75 -1.86 -21.37 0.74
N LEU A 76 -2.31 -20.15 0.47
CA LEU A 76 -1.98 -19.00 1.30
C LEU A 76 -2.86 -19.04 2.56
N LYS A 77 -2.23 -19.12 3.73
CA LYS A 77 -2.91 -19.26 5.01
C LYS A 77 -2.90 -17.94 5.79
N THR A 78 -3.84 -17.78 6.71
CA THR A 78 -3.73 -16.72 7.72
C THR A 78 -2.43 -16.83 8.52
N ASN A 79 -1.91 -15.72 8.99
CA ASN A 79 -0.59 -15.56 9.65
C ASN A 79 0.64 -15.78 8.74
N THR A 80 0.47 -15.97 7.43
CA THR A 80 1.61 -16.01 6.50
C THR A 80 2.32 -14.67 6.48
N ILE A 81 3.66 -14.71 6.55
CA ILE A 81 4.53 -13.54 6.40
C ILE A 81 4.86 -13.39 4.93
N VAL A 82 4.71 -12.18 4.42
CA VAL A 82 4.88 -11.82 3.02
C VAL A 82 5.59 -10.49 2.89
N ARG A 83 5.96 -10.14 1.68
CA ARG A 83 6.52 -8.84 1.34
C ARG A 83 5.53 -8.05 0.48
N ILE A 84 5.18 -6.86 0.94
CA ILE A 84 4.26 -5.95 0.25
C ILE A 84 5.06 -4.95 -0.55
N HIS A 85 4.62 -4.69 -1.78
CA HIS A 85 5.16 -3.64 -2.64
C HIS A 85 4.05 -2.67 -3.02
N HIS A 86 4.31 -1.38 -2.83
CA HIS A 86 3.45 -0.27 -3.24
C HIS A 86 4.32 0.88 -3.75
N GLY A 87 4.14 1.29 -5.01
CA GLY A 87 5.04 2.24 -5.65
C GLY A 87 6.50 1.77 -5.55
N THR A 88 7.36 2.57 -4.93
CA THR A 88 8.76 2.21 -4.65
C THR A 88 8.97 1.62 -3.25
N ALA A 89 7.94 1.67 -2.39
CA ALA A 89 8.00 1.12 -1.04
C ALA A 89 7.93 -0.41 -1.05
N ASN A 90 8.66 -1.03 -0.13
CA ASN A 90 8.46 -2.43 0.23
C ASN A 90 8.55 -2.59 1.75
N THR A 91 7.71 -3.44 2.30
CA THR A 91 7.72 -3.76 3.72
C THR A 91 7.25 -5.19 3.93
N GLU A 92 7.68 -5.77 5.03
CA GLU A 92 7.15 -7.04 5.52
C GLU A 92 5.74 -6.86 6.06
N ALA A 93 4.89 -7.85 5.87
CA ALA A 93 3.55 -7.86 6.41
C ALA A 93 3.11 -9.26 6.82
N ARG A 94 2.24 -9.34 7.82
CA ARG A 94 1.52 -10.54 8.19
C ARG A 94 0.10 -10.48 7.62
N ILE A 95 -0.29 -11.50 6.86
CA ILE A 95 -1.66 -11.64 6.32
C ILE A 95 -2.57 -12.24 7.38
N ILE A 96 -3.70 -11.59 7.63
CA ILE A 96 -4.81 -12.12 8.42
C ILE A 96 -6.02 -12.23 7.48
N LEU A 97 -6.37 -13.43 7.07
CA LEU A 97 -7.59 -13.66 6.27
C LEU A 97 -8.82 -13.46 7.16
N LEU A 98 -9.83 -12.71 6.68
CA LEU A 98 -10.95 -12.27 7.50
C LEU A 98 -12.20 -13.14 7.34
N ASP A 99 -12.36 -13.80 6.21
CA ASP A 99 -13.55 -14.59 5.83
C ASP A 99 -13.24 -16.08 5.57
N THR A 100 -11.96 -16.46 5.58
CA THR A 100 -11.51 -17.84 5.43
C THR A 100 -10.18 -18.08 6.17
N LYS A 101 -9.81 -19.33 6.38
CA LYS A 101 -8.50 -19.67 6.98
C LYS A 101 -7.39 -19.86 5.94
N LYS A 102 -7.74 -20.13 4.70
CA LYS A 102 -6.80 -20.35 3.58
C LYS A 102 -7.47 -20.01 2.25
N ILE A 103 -6.66 -19.65 1.26
CA ILE A 103 -7.05 -19.49 -0.15
C ILE A 103 -6.06 -20.22 -1.05
N ILE A 104 -6.54 -20.69 -2.19
CA ILE A 104 -5.74 -21.31 -3.24
C ILE A 104 -5.63 -20.37 -4.46
N PRO A 105 -4.72 -20.63 -5.41
CA PRO A 105 -4.60 -19.82 -6.62
C PRO A 105 -5.95 -19.60 -7.32
N GLY A 106 -6.19 -18.38 -7.78
CA GLY A 106 -7.45 -17.94 -8.42
C GLY A 106 -8.53 -17.47 -7.45
N GLN A 107 -8.39 -17.69 -6.16
CA GLN A 107 -9.38 -17.24 -5.17
C GLN A 107 -9.11 -15.82 -4.68
N ARG A 108 -10.20 -15.16 -4.25
CA ARG A 108 -10.18 -13.86 -3.58
C ARG A 108 -10.63 -14.00 -2.14
N ALA A 109 -10.07 -13.16 -1.26
CA ALA A 109 -10.50 -13.07 0.13
C ALA A 109 -10.30 -11.64 0.66
N LEU A 110 -11.10 -11.27 1.65
CA LEU A 110 -10.80 -10.12 2.49
C LEU A 110 -9.63 -10.45 3.42
N ALA A 111 -8.68 -9.54 3.51
CA ALA A 111 -7.52 -9.71 4.38
C ALA A 111 -7.15 -8.41 5.07
N GLN A 112 -6.66 -8.51 6.31
CA GLN A 112 -5.91 -7.45 6.97
C GLN A 112 -4.42 -7.76 6.82
N LEU A 113 -3.67 -6.76 6.37
CA LEU A 113 -2.21 -6.78 6.36
C LEU A 113 -1.70 -5.98 7.55
N ARG A 114 -0.88 -6.60 8.38
CA ARG A 114 -0.19 -5.95 9.50
C ARG A 114 1.26 -5.73 9.11
N LEU A 115 1.62 -4.48 8.87
CA LEU A 115 2.91 -4.09 8.35
C LEU A 115 3.96 -4.02 9.46
N SER A 116 5.21 -4.35 9.14
CA SER A 116 6.36 -4.21 10.06
C SER A 116 6.85 -2.76 10.12
N ASN A 117 6.76 -2.03 9.00
CA ASN A 117 7.11 -0.62 8.92
C ASN A 117 5.96 0.16 8.30
N PRO A 118 5.73 1.41 8.74
CA PRO A 118 4.68 2.24 8.17
C PRO A 118 4.97 2.57 6.70
N ILE A 119 3.92 2.62 5.91
CA ILE A 119 3.97 3.09 4.52
C ILE A 119 2.93 4.18 4.31
N SER A 120 3.15 5.01 3.29
CA SER A 120 2.18 6.02 2.84
C SER A 120 1.43 5.45 1.66
N ILE A 121 0.14 5.22 1.83
CA ILE A 121 -0.73 4.56 0.86
C ILE A 121 -2.14 5.14 0.96
N TRP A 122 -2.88 5.09 -0.12
CA TRP A 122 -4.23 5.64 -0.25
C TRP A 122 -5.29 4.55 -0.37
N LEU A 123 -6.52 4.89 -0.07
CA LEU A 123 -7.67 4.03 -0.38
C LEU A 123 -7.78 3.84 -1.89
N GLY A 124 -8.05 2.62 -2.35
CA GLY A 124 -8.10 2.28 -3.77
C GLY A 124 -6.75 1.95 -4.41
N ASP A 125 -5.64 2.20 -3.72
CA ASP A 125 -4.31 1.86 -4.25
C ASP A 125 -4.16 0.35 -4.44
N ARG A 126 -3.39 0.00 -5.46
CA ARG A 126 -3.01 -1.39 -5.75
C ARG A 126 -1.72 -1.75 -5.06
N ILE A 127 -1.69 -2.94 -4.48
CA ILE A 127 -0.50 -3.52 -3.89
C ILE A 127 -0.14 -4.84 -4.54
N LEU A 128 1.15 -5.14 -4.52
CA LEU A 128 1.67 -6.42 -4.95
C LEU A 128 2.19 -7.18 -3.71
N ILE A 129 1.84 -8.46 -3.64
CA ILE A 129 2.21 -9.36 -2.55
C ILE A 129 3.18 -10.41 -3.08
N ARG A 130 4.35 -10.47 -2.49
CA ARG A 130 5.39 -11.43 -2.81
C ARG A 130 5.65 -12.36 -1.63
N ASN A 131 6.26 -13.52 -1.89
CA ASN A 131 6.72 -14.39 -0.83
C ASN A 131 7.77 -13.65 0.06
N TRP A 132 8.05 -14.19 1.23
CA TRP A 132 9.01 -13.64 2.18
C TRP A 132 10.35 -13.28 1.54
N GLN A 133 10.89 -14.15 0.70
CA GLN A 133 12.17 -13.92 0.00
C GLN A 133 12.10 -12.81 -1.05
N GLY A 134 10.90 -12.37 -1.45
CA GLY A 134 10.70 -11.33 -2.44
C GLY A 134 11.00 -11.74 -3.88
N ASN A 135 11.19 -13.02 -4.16
CA ASN A 135 11.53 -13.53 -5.49
C ASN A 135 10.32 -14.06 -6.28
N LYS A 136 9.18 -14.37 -5.63
CA LYS A 136 7.96 -14.86 -6.28
C LYS A 136 6.76 -13.99 -5.91
N THR A 137 6.05 -13.48 -6.91
CA THR A 137 4.77 -12.79 -6.71
C THR A 137 3.70 -13.83 -6.39
N LEU A 138 2.95 -13.64 -5.32
CA LEU A 138 1.89 -14.54 -4.88
C LEU A 138 0.52 -13.99 -5.23
N ALA A 139 0.30 -12.72 -4.94
CA ALA A 139 -1.03 -12.12 -5.00
C ALA A 139 -0.96 -10.64 -5.36
N GLY A 140 -2.09 -10.08 -5.70
CA GLY A 140 -2.33 -8.64 -5.74
C GLY A 140 -3.48 -8.26 -4.83
N GLY A 141 -3.71 -6.97 -4.64
CA GLY A 141 -4.84 -6.51 -3.87
C GLY A 141 -5.13 -5.03 -4.05
N PHE A 142 -6.34 -4.65 -3.64
CA PHE A 142 -6.79 -3.26 -3.54
C PHE A 142 -6.98 -2.88 -2.09
N VAL A 143 -6.54 -1.69 -1.72
CA VAL A 143 -6.72 -1.13 -0.37
C VAL A 143 -8.15 -0.65 -0.20
N LEU A 144 -8.86 -1.25 0.75
CA LEU A 144 -10.25 -0.94 1.07
C LEU A 144 -10.38 -0.06 2.31
N ASN A 145 -9.39 -0.16 3.22
CA ASN A 145 -9.31 0.64 4.43
C ASN A 145 -7.87 0.68 4.94
N ILE A 146 -7.54 1.72 5.70
CA ILE A 146 -6.21 1.96 6.25
C ILE A 146 -6.30 2.26 7.75
N GLY A 147 -5.25 1.96 8.51
CA GLY A 147 -5.21 2.24 9.93
C GLY A 147 -3.83 2.04 10.57
N ASN A 148 -3.75 2.37 11.85
CA ASN A 148 -2.53 2.20 12.64
C ASN A 148 -2.68 1.18 13.77
N GLU A 149 -3.89 0.71 14.03
CA GLU A 149 -4.17 -0.20 15.11
C GLU A 149 -4.34 -1.65 14.62
N LYS A 150 -3.70 -2.57 15.32
CA LYS A 150 -3.82 -4.02 15.06
C LYS A 150 -5.11 -4.57 15.70
N LYS A 151 -6.25 -3.94 15.42
CA LYS A 151 -7.56 -4.36 15.96
C LYS A 151 -8.05 -5.65 15.30
N GLN A 152 -8.84 -6.39 16.06
CA GLN A 152 -9.64 -7.47 15.49
C GLN A 152 -10.79 -6.84 14.69
N ILE A 153 -10.99 -7.30 13.46
CA ILE A 153 -12.03 -6.77 12.58
C ILE A 153 -13.38 -7.34 12.99
N THR A 154 -14.34 -6.46 13.28
CA THR A 154 -15.71 -6.84 13.64
C THR A 154 -16.53 -7.29 12.42
N GLU A 155 -17.64 -7.99 12.66
CA GLU A 155 -18.53 -8.40 11.56
C GLU A 155 -19.15 -7.20 10.83
N SER A 156 -19.44 -6.09 11.53
CA SER A 156 -19.91 -4.85 10.88
C SER A 156 -18.85 -4.28 9.93
N THR A 157 -17.59 -4.26 10.36
CA THR A 157 -16.47 -3.82 9.51
C THR A 157 -16.31 -4.73 8.29
N LYS A 158 -16.41 -6.06 8.45
CA LYS A 158 -16.37 -6.98 7.31
C LYS A 158 -17.50 -6.72 6.30
N LYS A 159 -18.72 -6.42 6.77
CA LYS A 159 -19.83 -6.05 5.89
C LYS A 159 -19.51 -4.78 5.09
N THR A 160 -18.99 -3.75 5.74
CA THR A 160 -18.56 -2.52 5.07
C THR A 160 -17.46 -2.80 4.02
N LEU A 161 -16.45 -3.59 4.37
CA LEU A 161 -15.39 -3.97 3.43
C LEU A 161 -15.95 -4.73 2.22
N LYS A 162 -16.90 -5.65 2.42
CA LYS A 162 -17.58 -6.37 1.32
C LYS A 162 -18.34 -5.43 0.38
N ILE A 163 -18.97 -4.38 0.90
CA ILE A 163 -19.61 -3.35 0.08
C ILE A 163 -18.56 -2.60 -0.76
N ARG A 164 -17.47 -2.19 -0.14
CA ARG A 164 -16.36 -1.49 -0.83
C ARG A 164 -15.72 -2.32 -1.95
N THR A 165 -15.72 -3.66 -1.85
CA THR A 165 -15.20 -4.51 -2.93
C THR A 165 -16.06 -4.48 -4.20
N ARG A 166 -17.36 -4.17 -4.09
CA ARG A 166 -18.28 -4.08 -5.23
C ARG A 166 -18.14 -2.76 -5.99
N PHE A 167 -17.65 -1.74 -5.32
CA PHE A 167 -17.52 -0.38 -5.85
C PHE A 167 -16.14 0.19 -5.50
N PRO A 168 -15.05 -0.35 -6.09
CA PRO A 168 -13.68 0.07 -5.76
C PRO A 168 -13.46 1.57 -6.02
N ASP A 169 -14.10 2.14 -7.04
CA ASP A 169 -13.99 3.58 -7.35
C ASP A 169 -14.74 4.46 -6.36
N SER A 170 -15.83 3.97 -5.74
CA SER A 170 -16.56 4.69 -4.71
C SER A 170 -15.85 4.70 -3.34
N ALA A 171 -14.90 3.80 -3.10
CA ALA A 171 -14.07 3.84 -1.89
C ALA A 171 -13.30 5.16 -1.79
N ILE A 172 -12.90 5.72 -2.93
CA ILE A 172 -12.26 7.03 -3.03
C ILE A 172 -13.24 8.15 -2.62
N ILE A 173 -14.50 8.09 -3.08
CA ILE A 173 -15.54 9.09 -2.77
C ILE A 173 -15.84 9.12 -1.27
N TRP A 174 -15.90 7.96 -0.61
CA TRP A 174 -16.14 7.88 0.84
C TRP A 174 -15.00 8.45 1.68
N ALA A 175 -13.77 8.42 1.17
CA ALA A 175 -12.61 8.99 1.87
C ALA A 175 -12.62 10.52 1.87
N TYR A 176 -13.29 11.15 0.90
CA TYR A 176 -13.42 12.62 0.82
C TYR A 176 -14.70 13.15 1.48
N ALA A 177 -15.60 12.28 1.94
CA ALA A 177 -16.89 12.67 2.53
C ALA A 177 -16.87 12.68 4.08
N GLN A 178 -15.72 12.48 4.70
CA GLN A 178 -15.46 12.64 6.14
C GLN A 178 -14.49 13.80 6.34
#